data_60dcd04a22e29862ff48715f24fd0567
#
_entry.id   60dcd04a22e29862ff48715f24fd0567
#
_cell.length_a   1.000
_cell.length_b   1.000
_cell.length_c   1.000
_cell.angle_alpha   90.00
_cell.angle_beta   90.00
_cell.angle_gamma   90.00
#
_symmetry.space_group_name_H-M   'P 1'
#
loop_
_entity.id
_entity.type
_entity.pdbx_description
1 polymer ?
#
loop_
_entity_poly.entity_id
_entity_poly.type
_entity_poly.pdbx_seq_one_letter_code
_entity_poly.pdbx_strand_id
1 'polypeptide(L)'
;FSPGFRWGTSLLPGQAITREWLMDTTATTYSYATVTEMTGETIKTVLEDVCDNLFNPDPYYQQGGDMVRVGGLQYSCDPVGKMGSRIGDMRLNGKPIEADKKYKVAGWAPVAEEARTAGNPQVWDVVETWLKARGGKVSARKLNTPKLTGGLPNPGYAV
;
A
#
# COMPACT_ATOMS: atom_id res chain seq x y z
N PHE A 1 4.21 -2.62 -2.50
CA PHE A 1 2.83 -2.17 -2.36
C PHE A 1 2.03 -3.13 -1.49
N SER A 2 1.20 -2.60 -0.63
CA SER A 2 0.27 -3.37 0.19
C SER A 2 -1.12 -2.77 0.03
N PRO A 3 -2.18 -3.59 -0.01
CA PRO A 3 -3.53 -3.07 0.10
C PRO A 3 -3.65 -2.16 1.32
N GLY A 4 -4.59 -1.23 1.30
CA GLY A 4 -4.86 -0.33 2.39
C GLY A 4 -5.36 -1.03 3.66
N PHE A 5 -6.41 -0.52 4.23
CA PHE A 5 -6.96 -1.03 5.49
C PHE A 5 -7.44 -2.49 5.40
N ARG A 6 -7.25 -3.24 6.50
CA ARG A 6 -7.79 -4.58 6.70
C ARG A 6 -8.55 -4.63 8.03
N TRP A 7 -9.69 -5.28 8.02
CA TRP A 7 -10.55 -5.49 9.17
C TRP A 7 -10.04 -6.64 10.05
N GLY A 8 -8.74 -6.60 10.38
CA GLY A 8 -8.12 -7.60 11.20
C GLY A 8 -8.33 -7.36 12.68
N THR A 9 -8.07 -8.39 13.47
CA THR A 9 -8.02 -8.29 14.92
C THR A 9 -6.82 -7.46 15.37
N SER A 10 -7.03 -6.64 16.39
CA SER A 10 -5.95 -5.89 17.02
C SER A 10 -5.16 -6.75 17.99
N LEU A 11 -3.85 -6.48 18.09
CA LEU A 11 -2.97 -7.05 19.11
C LEU A 11 -2.45 -5.94 20.02
N LEU A 12 -2.49 -6.20 21.31
CA LEU A 12 -1.84 -5.33 22.28
C LEU A 12 -0.34 -5.67 22.39
N PRO A 13 0.50 -4.72 22.79
CA PRO A 13 1.90 -4.98 23.07
C PRO A 13 2.06 -6.17 24.06
N GLY A 14 2.93 -7.12 23.73
CA GLY A 14 3.18 -8.31 24.53
C GLY A 14 2.29 -9.52 24.21
N GLN A 15 1.25 -9.36 23.41
CA GLN A 15 0.46 -10.50 22.93
C GLN A 15 1.19 -11.30 21.85
N ALA A 16 0.91 -12.61 21.78
CA ALA A 16 1.48 -13.47 20.76
C ALA A 16 0.86 -13.20 19.39
N ILE A 17 1.71 -13.12 18.36
CA ILE A 17 1.29 -13.08 16.96
C ILE A 17 1.03 -14.52 16.53
N THR A 18 -0.23 -14.90 16.34
CA THR A 18 -0.59 -16.23 15.83
C THR A 18 -0.66 -16.25 14.31
N ARG A 19 -0.66 -17.44 13.72
CA ARG A 19 -0.81 -17.62 12.28
C ARG A 19 -2.18 -17.14 11.79
N GLU A 20 -3.23 -17.39 12.54
CA GLU A 20 -4.58 -16.95 12.26
C GLU A 20 -4.64 -15.42 12.21
N TRP A 21 -3.98 -14.76 13.15
CA TRP A 21 -3.88 -13.30 13.15
C TRP A 21 -3.14 -12.77 11.92
N LEU A 22 -2.07 -13.44 11.47
CA LEU A 22 -1.39 -13.07 10.23
C LEU A 22 -2.29 -13.22 9.02
N MET A 23 -3.08 -14.29 8.94
CA MET A 23 -4.04 -14.52 7.86
C MET A 23 -5.15 -13.47 7.85
N ASP A 24 -5.66 -13.10 9.03
CA ASP A 24 -6.71 -12.10 9.19
C ASP A 24 -6.25 -10.68 8.84
N THR A 25 -5.02 -10.32 9.20
CA THR A 25 -4.45 -8.99 8.93
C THR A 25 -3.84 -8.85 7.53
N THR A 26 -3.64 -9.93 6.80
CA THR A 26 -3.18 -9.90 5.41
C THR A 26 -4.35 -10.10 4.45
N ALA A 27 -4.41 -11.21 3.73
CA ALA A 27 -5.54 -11.48 2.84
C ALA A 27 -5.86 -12.97 2.82
N THR A 28 -7.09 -13.32 3.10
CA THR A 28 -7.61 -14.67 2.90
C THR A 28 -7.96 -14.94 1.43
N THR A 29 -8.34 -13.90 0.69
CA THR A 29 -8.50 -13.91 -0.76
C THR A 29 -7.33 -13.21 -1.42
N TYR A 30 -6.88 -13.66 -2.58
CA TYR A 30 -5.71 -13.08 -3.29
C TYR A 30 -4.45 -12.98 -2.42
N SER A 31 -4.17 -14.02 -1.68
CA SER A 31 -3.15 -14.04 -0.64
C SER A 31 -1.71 -14.15 -1.14
N TYR A 32 -1.49 -14.27 -2.44
CA TYR A 32 -0.16 -14.46 -3.01
C TYR A 32 0.70 -13.19 -2.92
N ALA A 33 1.94 -13.36 -2.47
CA ALA A 33 2.94 -12.32 -2.57
C ALA A 33 3.48 -12.25 -4.01
N THR A 34 3.78 -11.06 -4.49
CA THR A 34 4.30 -10.84 -5.83
C THR A 34 5.56 -9.99 -5.79
N VAL A 35 6.43 -10.19 -6.78
CA VAL A 35 7.53 -9.28 -7.11
C VAL A 35 7.47 -9.05 -8.61
N THR A 36 7.21 -7.80 -9.00
CA THR A 36 7.08 -7.40 -10.40
C THR A 36 8.04 -6.24 -10.71
N GLU A 37 8.33 -6.03 -11.97
CA GLU A 37 9.01 -4.81 -12.43
C GLU A 37 7.96 -3.83 -12.95
N MET A 38 8.01 -2.60 -12.43
CA MET A 38 7.14 -1.50 -12.85
C MET A 38 8.00 -0.28 -13.19
N THR A 39 7.63 0.46 -14.23
CA THR A 39 8.24 1.77 -14.49
C THR A 39 7.78 2.79 -13.44
N GLY A 40 8.54 3.88 -13.29
CA GLY A 40 8.11 4.96 -12.40
C GLY A 40 6.77 5.57 -12.81
N GLU A 41 6.51 5.64 -14.12
CA GLU A 41 5.21 6.06 -14.66
C GLU A 41 4.09 5.09 -14.26
N THR A 42 4.29 3.78 -14.38
CA THR A 42 3.31 2.78 -13.94
C THR A 42 3.04 2.90 -12.43
N ILE A 43 4.07 3.10 -11.62
CA ILE A 43 3.93 3.31 -10.17
C ILE A 43 3.06 4.54 -9.90
N LYS A 44 3.30 5.65 -10.61
CA LYS A 44 2.49 6.85 -10.50
C LYS A 44 1.04 6.59 -10.89
N THR A 45 0.81 5.92 -12.02
CA THR A 45 -0.53 5.60 -12.53
C THR A 45 -1.34 4.79 -11.52
N VAL A 46 -0.74 3.77 -10.91
CA VAL A 46 -1.40 2.97 -9.85
C VAL A 46 -1.81 3.84 -8.66
N LEU A 47 -0.93 4.73 -8.21
CA LEU A 47 -1.23 5.62 -7.09
C LEU A 47 -2.30 6.67 -7.45
N GLU A 48 -2.29 7.20 -8.67
CA GLU A 48 -3.30 8.14 -9.17
C GLU A 48 -4.68 7.49 -9.25
N ASP A 49 -4.75 6.27 -9.78
CA ASP A 49 -5.99 5.49 -9.91
C ASP A 49 -6.63 5.22 -8.55
N VAL A 50 -5.84 4.71 -7.60
CA VAL A 50 -6.35 4.48 -6.24
C VAL A 50 -6.75 5.79 -5.56
N CYS A 51 -6.01 6.87 -5.78
CA CYS A 51 -6.35 8.19 -5.26
C CYS A 51 -7.65 8.72 -5.88
N ASP A 52 -7.88 8.47 -7.17
CA ASP A 52 -9.14 8.84 -7.82
C ASP A 52 -10.35 8.06 -7.28
N ASN A 53 -10.18 6.78 -7.02
CA ASN A 53 -11.21 5.95 -6.38
C ASN A 53 -11.65 6.50 -4.99
N LEU A 54 -10.79 7.23 -4.32
CA LEU A 54 -11.07 7.83 -3.02
C LEU A 54 -11.61 9.26 -3.11
N PHE A 55 -11.10 10.04 -4.05
CA PHE A 55 -11.27 11.50 -4.07
C PHE A 55 -11.87 12.02 -5.39
N ASN A 56 -12.48 11.17 -6.19
CA ASN A 56 -13.18 11.63 -7.38
C ASN A 56 -14.30 12.62 -6.96
N PRO A 57 -14.41 13.80 -7.60
CA PRO A 57 -15.45 14.76 -7.27
C PRO A 57 -16.87 14.25 -7.53
N ASP A 58 -17.04 13.28 -8.43
CA ASP A 58 -18.30 12.59 -8.63
C ASP A 58 -18.33 11.34 -7.72
N PRO A 59 -19.23 11.28 -6.72
CA PRO A 59 -19.30 10.17 -5.80
C PRO A 59 -19.66 8.83 -6.47
N TYR A 60 -20.25 8.85 -7.66
CA TYR A 60 -20.54 7.63 -8.43
C TYR A 60 -19.26 6.87 -8.81
N TYR A 61 -18.15 7.57 -9.02
CA TYR A 61 -16.86 6.98 -9.35
C TYR A 61 -15.98 6.68 -8.12
N GLN A 62 -16.43 7.04 -6.93
CA GLN A 62 -15.74 6.66 -5.71
C GLN A 62 -16.02 5.20 -5.37
N GLN A 63 -15.02 4.36 -5.50
CA GLN A 63 -15.15 2.93 -5.20
C GLN A 63 -14.81 2.59 -3.74
N GLY A 64 -14.43 3.58 -2.96
CA GLY A 64 -14.06 3.41 -1.56
C GLY A 64 -12.72 2.73 -1.35
N GLY A 65 -12.44 2.36 -0.13
CA GLY A 65 -11.20 1.72 0.29
C GLY A 65 -10.20 2.70 0.88
N ASP A 66 -8.96 2.27 0.96
CA ASP A 66 -7.83 3.05 1.48
C ASP A 66 -6.75 3.22 0.42
N MET A 67 -5.95 4.28 0.60
CA MET A 67 -4.77 4.47 -0.22
C MET A 67 -3.80 3.30 -0.08
N VAL A 68 -3.17 2.90 -1.18
CA VAL A 68 -2.11 1.87 -1.17
C VAL A 68 -1.03 2.26 -0.18
N ARG A 69 -0.68 1.34 0.70
CA ARG A 69 0.46 1.50 1.60
C ARG A 69 1.75 1.19 0.87
N VAL A 70 2.73 2.02 1.07
CA VAL A 70 4.01 1.93 0.39
C VAL A 70 5.15 1.67 1.37
N GLY A 71 6.10 0.82 0.99
CA GLY A 71 7.34 0.60 1.71
C GLY A 71 8.51 1.19 0.93
N GLY A 72 9.24 2.14 1.54
CA GLY A 72 10.42 2.77 0.94
C GLY A 72 10.12 3.92 -0.03
N LEU A 73 8.91 4.04 -0.54
CA LEU A 73 8.49 5.14 -1.41
C LEU A 73 7.96 6.30 -0.56
N GLN A 74 8.39 7.50 -0.88
CA GLN A 74 7.85 8.77 -0.38
C GLN A 74 7.18 9.49 -1.53
N TYR A 75 6.05 10.17 -1.29
CA TYR A 75 5.35 10.96 -2.30
C TYR A 75 4.45 12.00 -1.67
N SER A 76 4.02 12.98 -2.45
CA SER A 76 2.96 13.91 -2.08
C SER A 76 1.65 13.53 -2.76
N CYS A 77 0.53 13.82 -2.11
CA CYS A 77 -0.80 13.62 -2.66
C CYS A 77 -1.63 14.90 -2.47
N ASP A 78 -2.23 15.36 -3.55
CA ASP A 78 -3.23 16.41 -3.56
C ASP A 78 -4.61 15.80 -3.82
N PRO A 79 -5.43 15.57 -2.78
CA PRO A 79 -6.74 14.93 -2.94
C PRO A 79 -7.72 15.70 -3.82
N VAL A 80 -7.56 17.04 -3.91
CA VAL A 80 -8.44 17.92 -4.72
C VAL A 80 -7.93 18.17 -6.14
N GLY A 81 -6.72 17.70 -6.40
CA GLY A 81 -6.14 17.78 -7.75
C GLY A 81 -6.91 16.95 -8.77
N LYS A 82 -6.70 17.24 -10.05
CA LYS A 82 -7.22 16.40 -11.12
C LYS A 82 -6.48 15.07 -11.17
N MET A 83 -7.15 14.00 -11.57
CA MET A 83 -6.53 12.71 -11.87
C MET A 83 -5.32 12.91 -12.80
N GLY A 84 -4.22 12.22 -12.48
CA GLY A 84 -2.93 12.38 -13.16
C GLY A 84 -2.03 13.48 -12.59
N SER A 85 -2.58 14.38 -11.75
CA SER A 85 -1.85 15.47 -11.11
C SER A 85 -1.91 15.45 -9.59
N ARG A 86 -2.52 14.42 -9.00
CA ARG A 86 -2.63 14.27 -7.53
C ARG A 86 -1.35 13.79 -6.89
N ILE A 87 -0.63 12.89 -7.58
CA ILE A 87 0.58 12.26 -7.05
C ILE A 87 1.82 12.97 -7.57
N GLY A 88 2.63 13.46 -6.65
CA GLY A 88 3.86 14.19 -6.96
C GLY A 88 5.03 13.83 -6.03
N ASP A 89 6.17 14.43 -6.29
CA ASP A 89 7.42 14.32 -5.49
C ASP A 89 7.76 12.88 -5.07
N MET A 90 7.58 11.92 -5.97
CA MET A 90 7.89 10.51 -5.70
C MET A 90 9.39 10.30 -5.54
N ARG A 91 9.79 9.71 -4.40
CA ARG A 91 11.19 9.43 -4.07
C ARG A 91 11.34 8.03 -3.48
N LEU A 92 12.34 7.31 -3.96
CA LEU A 92 12.79 6.06 -3.40
C LEU A 92 14.15 6.26 -2.72
N ASN A 93 14.23 6.05 -1.40
CA ASN A 93 15.44 6.30 -0.62
C ASN A 93 16.00 7.72 -0.83
N GLY A 94 15.13 8.73 -0.90
CA GLY A 94 15.48 10.14 -1.10
C GLY A 94 15.78 10.53 -2.55
N LYS A 95 15.91 9.60 -3.49
CA LYS A 95 16.15 9.87 -4.91
C LYS A 95 14.83 9.95 -5.67
N PRO A 96 14.66 10.93 -6.57
CA PRO A 96 13.46 11.01 -7.40
C PRO A 96 13.24 9.72 -8.20
N ILE A 97 11.96 9.35 -8.36
CA ILE A 97 11.54 8.27 -9.27
C ILE A 97 11.59 8.83 -10.72
N GLU A 98 12.23 8.08 -11.59
CA GLU A 98 12.34 8.36 -13.01
C GLU A 98 11.25 7.60 -13.76
N ALA A 99 10.50 8.27 -14.63
CA ALA A 99 9.31 7.72 -15.29
C ALA A 99 9.60 6.41 -16.06
N ASP A 100 10.64 6.39 -16.84
CA ASP A 100 10.97 5.25 -17.73
C ASP A 100 11.80 4.15 -17.04
N LYS A 101 12.30 4.42 -15.85
CA LYS A 101 13.13 3.46 -15.12
C LYS A 101 12.29 2.38 -14.47
N LYS A 102 12.76 1.14 -14.57
CA LYS A 102 12.15 0.00 -13.91
C LYS A 102 12.58 -0.13 -12.46
N TYR A 103 11.62 -0.43 -11.61
CA TYR A 103 11.78 -0.65 -10.17
C TYR A 103 11.18 -2.00 -9.81
N LYS A 104 11.84 -2.75 -8.93
CA LYS A 104 11.24 -3.94 -8.33
C LYS A 104 10.20 -3.52 -7.29
N VAL A 105 8.98 -3.96 -7.50
CA VAL A 105 7.84 -3.69 -6.62
C VAL A 105 7.36 -5.01 -6.04
N ALA A 106 7.57 -5.18 -4.73
CA ALA A 106 6.97 -6.28 -3.99
C ALA A 106 5.58 -5.87 -3.49
N GLY A 107 4.66 -6.82 -3.49
CA GLY A 107 3.31 -6.59 -3.02
C GLY A 107 2.58 -7.89 -2.74
N TRP A 108 1.31 -7.79 -2.45
CA TRP A 108 0.40 -8.92 -2.25
C TRP A 108 -1.03 -8.51 -2.62
N ALA A 109 -1.94 -9.47 -2.63
CA ALA A 109 -3.29 -9.35 -3.15
C ALA A 109 -3.33 -8.92 -4.64
N PRO A 110 -2.68 -9.67 -5.53
CA PRO A 110 -2.68 -9.35 -6.95
C PRO A 110 -4.09 -9.47 -7.54
N VAL A 111 -4.49 -8.48 -8.31
CA VAL A 111 -5.75 -8.52 -9.07
C VAL A 111 -5.57 -9.30 -10.37
N ALA A 112 -4.43 -9.15 -11.03
CA ALA A 112 -4.12 -9.84 -12.28
C ALA A 112 -4.05 -11.36 -12.09
N GLU A 113 -4.73 -12.10 -12.97
CA GLU A 113 -4.86 -13.56 -12.88
C GLU A 113 -3.52 -14.27 -13.07
N GLU A 114 -2.67 -13.77 -13.95
CA GLU A 114 -1.33 -14.28 -14.19
C GLU A 114 -0.48 -14.26 -12.90
N ALA A 115 -0.64 -13.24 -12.09
CA ALA A 115 0.07 -13.12 -10.82
C ALA A 115 -0.46 -14.10 -9.75
N ARG A 116 -1.71 -14.57 -9.88
CA ARG A 116 -2.30 -15.56 -8.97
C ARG A 116 -1.82 -16.97 -9.27
N THR A 117 -1.51 -17.27 -10.52
CA THR A 117 -1.13 -18.60 -11.00
C THR A 117 0.38 -18.86 -10.99
N ALA A 118 1.19 -17.88 -10.66
CA ALA A 118 2.64 -17.94 -10.77
C ALA A 118 3.34 -18.79 -9.68
N GLY A 119 2.64 -19.55 -8.86
CA GLY A 119 3.23 -20.37 -7.80
C GLY A 119 3.89 -19.57 -6.68
N ASN A 120 3.53 -18.31 -6.53
CA ASN A 120 4.08 -17.42 -5.51
C ASN A 120 3.67 -17.87 -4.10
N PRO A 121 4.50 -17.60 -3.09
CA PRO A 121 4.18 -17.94 -1.70
C PRO A 121 2.99 -17.12 -1.19
N GLN A 122 2.32 -17.68 -0.20
CA GLN A 122 1.28 -16.95 0.51
C GLN A 122 1.90 -15.81 1.33
N VAL A 123 1.25 -14.66 1.39
CA VAL A 123 1.78 -13.48 2.09
C VAL A 123 2.03 -13.75 3.58
N TRP A 124 1.17 -14.51 4.25
CA TRP A 124 1.36 -14.88 5.65
C TRP A 124 2.58 -15.76 5.87
N ASP A 125 2.95 -16.65 4.93
CA ASP A 125 4.16 -17.47 5.03
C ASP A 125 5.42 -16.60 4.87
N VAL A 126 5.37 -15.61 3.99
CA VAL A 126 6.46 -14.62 3.83
C VAL A 126 6.62 -13.81 5.11
N VAL A 127 5.51 -13.31 5.67
CA VAL A 127 5.53 -12.51 6.91
C VAL A 127 5.98 -13.35 8.10
N GLU A 128 5.49 -14.58 8.24
CA GLU A 128 5.91 -15.50 9.29
C GLU A 128 7.42 -15.78 9.24
N THR A 129 7.94 -16.08 8.05
CA THR A 129 9.38 -16.31 7.85
C THR A 129 10.19 -15.08 8.23
N TRP A 130 9.73 -13.89 7.82
CA TRP A 130 10.38 -12.63 8.16
C TRP A 130 10.35 -12.34 9.68
N LEU A 131 9.25 -12.64 10.36
CA LEU A 131 9.12 -12.50 11.83
C LEU A 131 10.08 -13.43 12.56
N LYS A 132 10.13 -14.72 12.15
CA LYS A 132 11.04 -15.72 12.73
C LYS A 132 12.51 -15.32 12.59
N ALA A 133 12.89 -14.83 11.41
CA ALA A 133 14.24 -14.33 11.16
C ALA A 133 14.64 -13.12 12.04
N ARG A 134 13.67 -12.44 12.65
CA ARG A 134 13.86 -11.31 13.57
C ARG A 134 13.64 -11.66 15.04
N GLY A 135 13.67 -12.94 15.39
CA GLY A 135 13.47 -13.41 16.75
C GLY A 135 12.03 -13.30 17.25
N GLY A 136 11.05 -13.26 16.34
CA GLY A 136 9.62 -13.27 16.66
C GLY A 136 9.10 -11.97 17.30
N LYS A 137 9.86 -10.88 17.21
CA LYS A 137 9.47 -9.60 17.81
C LYS A 137 9.34 -8.51 16.75
N VAL A 138 8.30 -7.70 16.87
CA VAL A 138 8.08 -6.51 16.04
C VAL A 138 7.92 -5.31 16.95
N SER A 139 8.63 -4.24 16.64
CA SER A 139 8.43 -2.92 17.24
C SER A 139 7.73 -1.99 16.24
N ALA A 140 7.03 -0.99 16.74
CA ALA A 140 6.44 0.05 15.91
C ALA A 140 7.52 0.70 15.02
N ARG A 141 7.20 0.91 13.75
CA ARG A 141 8.09 1.49 12.76
C ARG A 141 7.48 2.77 12.21
N LYS A 142 8.36 3.63 11.71
CA LYS A 142 7.92 4.81 10.96
C LYS A 142 7.19 4.35 9.69
N LEU A 143 5.97 4.84 9.51
CA LEU A 143 5.19 4.61 8.30
C LEU A 143 5.63 5.57 7.19
N ASN A 144 5.55 5.14 5.94
CA ASN A 144 5.73 6.00 4.78
C ASN A 144 4.40 6.69 4.45
N THR A 145 4.00 7.63 5.28
CA THR A 145 2.77 8.41 5.09
C THR A 145 3.00 9.42 3.98
N PRO A 146 2.09 9.55 3.00
CA PRO A 146 2.18 10.58 1.97
C PRO A 146 2.11 11.98 2.57
N LYS A 147 2.82 12.93 1.95
CA LYS A 147 2.68 14.34 2.28
C LYS A 147 1.43 14.88 1.59
N LEU A 148 0.42 15.24 2.36
CA LEU A 148 -0.78 15.86 1.81
C LEU A 148 -0.47 17.31 1.39
N THR A 149 -0.98 17.69 0.22
CA THR A 149 -0.91 19.02 -0.35
C THR A 149 -2.29 19.44 -0.86
N GLY A 150 -2.51 20.69 -1.21
CA GLY A 150 -3.78 21.16 -1.78
C GLY A 150 -4.98 21.18 -0.81
N GLY A 151 -4.73 21.29 0.48
CA GLY A 151 -5.68 21.04 1.56
C GLY A 151 -7.07 21.66 1.43
N LEU A 152 -8.07 20.81 1.19
CA LEU A 152 -9.37 21.05 1.81
C LEU A 152 -9.24 20.69 3.30
N PRO A 153 -9.67 21.55 4.21
CA PRO A 153 -9.79 21.16 5.60
C PRO A 153 -10.72 19.95 5.64
N ASN A 154 -10.24 18.83 6.18
CA ASN A 154 -11.11 17.70 6.43
C ASN A 154 -12.15 18.16 7.45
N PRO A 155 -13.45 18.18 7.12
CA PRO A 155 -14.50 18.63 8.05
C PRO A 155 -14.54 17.78 9.33
N GLY A 156 -13.99 16.56 9.31
CA GLY A 156 -13.81 15.74 10.52
C GLY A 156 -12.72 16.24 11.47
N TYR A 157 -11.85 17.15 11.04
CA TYR A 157 -10.83 17.81 11.87
C TYR A 157 -11.16 19.28 12.15
N ALA A 158 -12.27 19.78 11.62
CA ALA A 158 -12.79 21.10 11.98
C ALA A 158 -13.40 20.99 13.39
N VAL A 159 -12.59 21.30 14.39
CA VAL A 159 -13.01 21.47 15.78
C VAL A 159 -13.14 22.97 16.03
#